data_92a18623c98fe8ed3e81eb1006ba31ac
#
_entry.id   92a18623c98fe8ed3e81eb1006ba31ac
#
_cell.length_a   1.000
_cell.length_b   1.000
_cell.length_c   1.000
_cell.angle_alpha   90.00
_cell.angle_beta   90.00
_cell.angle_gamma   90.00
#
_symmetry.space_group_name_H-M   'P 1'
#
loop_
_entity.id
_entity.type
_entity.pdbx_description
1 polymer ?
#
loop_
_entity_poly.entity_id
_entity_poly.type
_entity_poly.pdbx_seq_one_letter_code
_entity_poly.pdbx_strand_id
1 'polypeptide(L)'
;MKNLIRGIAVLLTAVFLCFNIYYELAPGITVAPEQKFMFAAIFAVLLRAALFCGVPDNTRPTRRRLYMLALFLYYIWVLLNVLFFDNAFGRGFGHTSLDMVNLEPLRTVKNYLLAYGYGNISLRLVVLNLAGNLIAFAPMGVFLPALFRWQRSIFFFTASLTLSITAVEVLQIYTGTGSCDVDDLILNLAGALLVF
;
A
#
# COMPACT_ATOMS: atom_id res chain seq x y z
N MET A 1 -34.64 10.64 -8.05
CA MET A 1 -34.00 10.35 -6.76
C MET A 1 -32.65 9.60 -6.94
N LYS A 2 -32.58 8.42 -7.59
CA LYS A 2 -31.33 7.65 -7.75
C LYS A 2 -30.20 8.42 -8.47
N ASN A 3 -30.51 9.19 -9.53
CA ASN A 3 -29.53 10.00 -10.25
C ASN A 3 -28.99 11.17 -9.42
N LEU A 4 -29.81 11.75 -8.55
CA LEU A 4 -29.39 12.80 -7.61
C LEU A 4 -28.42 12.24 -6.57
N ILE A 5 -28.76 11.08 -5.97
CA ILE A 5 -27.87 10.38 -5.02
C ILE A 5 -26.52 10.05 -5.66
N ARG A 6 -26.53 9.56 -6.92
CA ARG A 6 -25.30 9.30 -7.65
C ARG A 6 -24.48 10.56 -7.90
N GLY A 7 -25.13 11.66 -8.30
CA GLY A 7 -24.45 12.95 -8.51
C GLY A 7 -23.78 13.46 -7.23
N ILE A 8 -24.48 13.38 -6.10
CA ILE A 8 -23.93 13.70 -4.78
C ILE A 8 -22.74 12.79 -4.44
N ALA A 9 -22.85 11.47 -4.67
CA ALA A 9 -21.79 10.54 -4.39
C ALA A 9 -20.53 10.80 -5.25
N VAL A 10 -20.70 11.16 -6.53
CA VAL A 10 -19.57 11.55 -7.41
C VAL A 10 -18.89 12.81 -6.87
N LEU A 11 -19.66 13.83 -6.50
CA LEU A 11 -19.14 15.08 -5.94
C LEU A 11 -18.37 14.81 -4.63
N LEU A 12 -18.98 14.06 -3.71
CA LEU A 12 -18.33 13.68 -2.44
C LEU A 12 -17.05 12.88 -2.66
N THR A 13 -17.04 11.97 -3.63
CA THR A 13 -15.83 11.20 -3.97
C THR A 13 -14.71 12.11 -4.46
N ALA A 14 -15.02 13.07 -5.34
CA ALA A 14 -14.04 14.02 -5.86
C ALA A 14 -13.51 14.95 -4.76
N VAL A 15 -14.40 15.53 -3.93
CA VAL A 15 -14.01 16.39 -2.81
C VAL A 15 -13.15 15.62 -1.80
N PHE A 16 -13.55 14.39 -1.47
CA PHE A 16 -12.78 13.54 -0.55
C PHE A 16 -11.38 13.21 -1.12
N LEU A 17 -11.29 12.90 -2.41
CA LEU A 17 -10.00 12.61 -3.05
C LEU A 17 -9.08 13.85 -3.03
N CYS A 18 -9.61 15.03 -3.36
CA CYS A 18 -8.86 16.29 -3.27
C CYS A 18 -8.39 16.58 -1.85
N PHE A 19 -9.29 16.39 -0.86
CA PHE A 19 -8.95 16.54 0.55
C PHE A 19 -7.84 15.58 0.98
N ASN A 20 -7.95 14.30 0.60
CA ASN A 20 -6.97 13.28 0.95
C ASN A 20 -5.59 13.59 0.35
N ILE A 21 -5.54 13.94 -0.94
CA ILE A 21 -4.29 14.34 -1.61
C ILE A 21 -3.68 15.58 -0.93
N TYR A 22 -4.50 16.59 -0.63
CA TYR A 22 -4.04 17.78 0.08
C TYR A 22 -3.46 17.42 1.45
N TYR A 23 -4.16 16.58 2.22
CA TYR A 23 -3.78 16.20 3.57
C TYR A 23 -2.49 15.39 3.62
N GLU A 24 -2.26 14.51 2.62
CA GLU A 24 -1.02 13.74 2.47
C GLU A 24 0.17 14.58 2.01
N LEU A 25 -0.07 15.65 1.23
CA LEU A 25 0.99 16.51 0.69
C LEU A 25 1.26 17.75 1.55
N ALA A 26 0.41 18.06 2.52
CA ALA A 26 0.53 19.27 3.33
C ALA A 26 1.78 19.21 4.24
N PRO A 27 2.67 20.20 4.18
CA PRO A 27 3.88 20.22 4.99
C PRO A 27 3.54 20.26 6.49
N GLY A 28 4.22 19.41 7.28
CA GLY A 28 4.03 19.35 8.73
C GLY A 28 2.85 18.50 9.20
N ILE A 29 2.07 17.92 8.28
CA ILE A 29 1.01 16.95 8.62
C ILE A 29 1.57 15.54 8.41
N THR A 30 1.46 14.69 9.43
CA THR A 30 1.77 13.26 9.35
C THR A 30 0.47 12.48 9.49
N VAL A 31 0.12 11.70 8.47
CA VAL A 31 -1.07 10.85 8.49
C VAL A 31 -0.72 9.51 9.10
N ALA A 32 -1.31 9.19 10.25
CA ALA A 32 -1.07 7.91 10.91
C ALA A 32 -1.55 6.73 10.03
N PRO A 33 -0.91 5.54 10.12
CA PRO A 33 -1.30 4.37 9.33
C PRO A 33 -2.78 4.02 9.48
N GLU A 34 -3.35 4.14 10.67
CA GLU A 34 -4.76 3.89 10.97
C GLU A 34 -5.69 4.85 10.19
N GLN A 35 -5.26 6.10 10.04
CA GLN A 35 -6.00 7.10 9.25
C GLN A 35 -5.96 6.79 7.75
N LYS A 36 -4.84 6.28 7.23
CA LYS A 36 -4.72 5.85 5.83
C LYS A 36 -5.70 4.71 5.52
N PHE A 37 -5.84 3.72 6.40
CA PHE A 37 -6.84 2.66 6.27
C PHE A 37 -8.27 3.20 6.30
N MET A 38 -8.58 4.12 7.22
CA MET A 38 -9.89 4.76 7.30
C MET A 38 -10.20 5.54 6.01
N PHE A 39 -9.26 6.30 5.50
CA PHE A 39 -9.42 7.05 4.25
C PHE A 39 -9.64 6.11 3.05
N ALA A 40 -8.91 4.99 2.97
CA ALA A 40 -9.12 4.00 1.94
C ALA A 40 -10.52 3.38 2.00
N ALA A 41 -11.02 3.07 3.20
CA ALA A 41 -12.37 2.55 3.40
C ALA A 41 -13.45 3.56 2.99
N ILE A 42 -13.31 4.83 3.40
CA ILE A 42 -14.24 5.92 3.01
C ILE A 42 -14.23 6.09 1.49
N PHE A 43 -13.06 6.15 0.86
CA PHE A 43 -12.93 6.26 -0.59
C PHE A 43 -13.61 5.10 -1.31
N ALA A 44 -13.41 3.86 -0.85
CA ALA A 44 -14.04 2.69 -1.43
C ALA A 44 -15.57 2.74 -1.37
N VAL A 45 -16.14 3.19 -0.24
CA VAL A 45 -17.59 3.31 -0.06
C VAL A 45 -18.17 4.41 -0.97
N LEU A 46 -17.55 5.59 -0.98
CA LEU A 46 -17.99 6.71 -1.83
C LEU A 46 -17.91 6.37 -3.31
N LEU A 47 -16.79 5.79 -3.74
CA LEU A 47 -16.59 5.35 -5.12
C LEU A 47 -17.60 4.27 -5.54
N ARG A 48 -17.91 3.32 -4.63
CA ARG A 48 -18.96 2.32 -4.87
C ARG A 48 -20.31 2.96 -5.07
N ALA A 49 -20.68 3.93 -4.23
CA ALA A 49 -21.94 4.66 -4.38
C ALA A 49 -21.99 5.46 -5.70
N ALA A 50 -20.89 6.15 -6.05
CA ALA A 50 -20.77 6.91 -7.29
C ALA A 50 -20.91 6.04 -8.55
N LEU A 51 -20.33 4.84 -8.55
CA LEU A 51 -20.32 3.97 -9.72
C LEU A 51 -21.55 3.06 -9.87
N PHE A 52 -22.20 2.66 -8.76
CA PHE A 52 -23.23 1.63 -8.80
C PHE A 52 -24.64 2.13 -8.43
N CYS A 53 -24.80 3.31 -7.79
CA CYS A 53 -26.11 3.80 -7.43
C CYS A 53 -26.94 4.17 -8.66
N GLY A 54 -28.11 3.55 -8.78
CA GLY A 54 -29.07 3.85 -9.87
C GLY A 54 -28.64 3.43 -11.28
N VAL A 55 -27.71 2.47 -11.39
CA VAL A 55 -27.12 2.03 -12.65
C VAL A 55 -27.77 0.74 -13.15
N PRO A 56 -28.08 0.62 -14.47
CA PRO A 56 -28.58 -0.59 -15.08
C PRO A 56 -27.59 -1.75 -15.00
N ASP A 57 -28.11 -2.98 -14.93
CA ASP A 57 -27.30 -4.20 -14.76
C ASP A 57 -26.33 -4.48 -15.93
N ASN A 58 -26.71 -4.10 -17.15
CA ASN A 58 -25.89 -4.31 -18.34
C ASN A 58 -24.54 -3.57 -18.32
N THR A 59 -24.41 -2.49 -17.54
CA THR A 59 -23.16 -1.71 -17.43
C THR A 59 -22.32 -2.11 -16.22
N ARG A 60 -22.80 -3.00 -15.34
CA ARG A 60 -22.12 -3.40 -14.11
C ARG A 60 -20.74 -4.02 -14.31
N PRO A 61 -20.51 -4.89 -15.33
CA PRO A 61 -19.18 -5.49 -15.53
C PRO A 61 -18.08 -4.45 -15.79
N THR A 62 -18.36 -3.48 -16.66
CA THR A 62 -17.42 -2.39 -16.96
C THR A 62 -17.16 -1.51 -15.74
N ARG A 63 -18.22 -1.20 -14.97
CA ARG A 63 -18.10 -0.39 -13.75
C ARG A 63 -17.37 -1.13 -12.64
N ARG A 64 -17.52 -2.45 -12.54
CA ARG A 64 -16.75 -3.28 -11.60
C ARG A 64 -15.25 -3.19 -11.91
N ARG A 65 -14.88 -3.28 -13.18
CA ARG A 65 -13.48 -3.16 -13.60
C ARG A 65 -12.93 -1.75 -13.31
N LEU A 66 -13.72 -0.71 -13.60
CA LEU A 66 -13.36 0.69 -13.27
C LEU A 66 -13.20 0.89 -11.77
N TYR A 67 -14.10 0.35 -10.96
CA TYR A 67 -14.03 0.39 -9.51
C TYR A 67 -12.73 -0.25 -8.99
N MET A 68 -12.42 -1.47 -9.46
CA MET A 68 -11.20 -2.18 -9.07
C MET A 68 -9.93 -1.41 -9.51
N LEU A 69 -9.94 -0.86 -10.73
CA LEU A 69 -8.83 -0.04 -11.23
C LEU A 69 -8.61 1.23 -10.39
N ALA A 70 -9.69 1.94 -10.07
CA ALA A 70 -9.60 3.16 -9.27
C ALA A 70 -9.13 2.88 -7.85
N LEU A 71 -9.60 1.79 -7.21
CA LEU A 71 -9.09 1.35 -5.92
C LEU A 71 -7.62 0.94 -5.99
N PHE A 72 -7.22 0.26 -7.05
CA PHE A 72 -5.83 -0.12 -7.27
C PHE A 72 -4.91 1.09 -7.41
N LEU A 73 -5.31 2.08 -8.21
CA LEU A 73 -4.53 3.32 -8.39
C LEU A 73 -4.44 4.12 -7.07
N TYR A 74 -5.54 4.20 -6.31
CA TYR A 74 -5.51 4.82 -5.00
C TYR A 74 -4.60 4.07 -4.02
N TYR A 75 -4.66 2.73 -4.01
CA TYR A 75 -3.77 1.91 -3.20
C TYR A 75 -2.29 2.11 -3.58
N ILE A 76 -1.96 2.14 -4.89
CA ILE A 76 -0.59 2.43 -5.35
C ILE A 76 -0.14 3.81 -4.87
N TRP A 77 -1.00 4.82 -4.93
CA TRP A 77 -0.72 6.15 -4.38
C TRP A 77 -0.37 6.08 -2.88
N VAL A 78 -1.21 5.43 -2.07
CA VAL A 78 -0.95 5.28 -0.63
C VAL A 78 0.33 4.48 -0.37
N LEU A 79 0.54 3.38 -1.11
CA LEU A 79 1.74 2.55 -0.99
C LEU A 79 3.01 3.34 -1.27
N LEU A 80 3.05 4.11 -2.35
CA LEU A 80 4.22 4.94 -2.69
C LEU A 80 4.48 6.01 -1.62
N ASN A 81 3.42 6.62 -1.07
CA ASN A 81 3.59 7.55 0.05
C ASN A 81 4.20 6.87 1.26
N VAL A 82 3.69 5.71 1.67
CA VAL A 82 4.24 4.94 2.81
C VAL A 82 5.69 4.51 2.58
N LEU A 83 6.04 4.11 1.35
CA LEU A 83 7.36 3.59 1.04
C LEU A 83 8.43 4.67 0.91
N PHE A 84 8.09 5.90 0.47
CA PHE A 84 9.08 6.90 0.10
C PHE A 84 8.97 8.23 0.87
N PHE A 85 7.79 8.59 1.37
CA PHE A 85 7.54 9.94 1.90
C PHE A 85 7.04 9.96 3.34
N ASP A 86 6.70 8.80 3.93
CA ASP A 86 6.07 8.76 5.25
C ASP A 86 7.09 8.86 6.37
N ASN A 87 7.10 10.00 7.05
CA ASN A 87 7.95 10.25 8.22
C ASN A 87 7.62 9.35 9.43
N ALA A 88 6.43 8.74 9.47
CA ALA A 88 6.06 7.81 10.55
C ALA A 88 6.97 6.56 10.58
N PHE A 89 7.58 6.21 9.44
CA PHE A 89 8.55 5.12 9.31
C PHE A 89 10.00 5.62 9.30
N GLY A 90 10.25 6.88 9.68
CA GLY A 90 11.59 7.46 9.67
C GLY A 90 12.17 7.66 8.27
N ARG A 91 11.31 7.68 7.24
CA ARG A 91 11.72 7.81 5.84
C ARG A 91 11.90 9.28 5.49
N GLY A 92 13.12 9.67 5.19
CA GLY A 92 13.50 11.00 4.74
C GLY A 92 14.63 10.85 3.73
N PHE A 93 14.74 11.78 2.78
CA PHE A 93 15.89 11.82 1.87
C PHE A 93 17.18 11.99 2.67
N GLY A 94 18.00 10.94 2.71
CA GLY A 94 19.20 10.87 3.51
C GLY A 94 20.42 10.48 2.69
N HIS A 95 21.53 10.20 3.36
CA HIS A 95 22.74 9.69 2.72
C HIS A 95 22.56 8.20 2.39
N THR A 96 22.87 7.84 1.16
CA THR A 96 22.98 6.45 0.73
C THR A 96 24.28 5.84 1.24
N SER A 97 24.20 4.67 1.87
CA SER A 97 25.36 3.88 2.28
C SER A 97 25.15 2.43 1.92
N LEU A 98 26.20 1.75 1.43
CA LEU A 98 26.17 0.31 1.18
C LEU A 98 26.01 -0.52 2.46
N ASP A 99 26.26 0.06 3.62
CA ASP A 99 26.01 -0.56 4.92
C ASP A 99 24.50 -0.75 5.21
N MET A 100 23.61 -0.12 4.40
CA MET A 100 22.17 -0.28 4.47
C MET A 100 21.65 -1.50 3.70
N VAL A 101 22.53 -2.39 3.19
CA VAL A 101 22.13 -3.60 2.47
C VAL A 101 22.21 -4.79 3.41
N ASN A 102 21.07 -5.43 3.66
CA ASN A 102 20.98 -6.70 4.39
C ASN A 102 20.50 -7.82 3.46
N LEU A 103 21.38 -8.79 3.17
CA LEU A 103 21.07 -9.97 2.36
C LEU A 103 20.94 -11.24 3.21
N GLU A 104 21.06 -11.14 4.54
CA GLU A 104 20.93 -12.28 5.44
C GLU A 104 19.44 -12.47 5.81
N PRO A 105 18.80 -13.57 5.39
CA PRO A 105 17.39 -13.81 5.69
C PRO A 105 17.13 -13.93 7.19
N LEU A 106 16.02 -13.34 7.63
CA LEU A 106 15.53 -13.30 9.00
C LEU A 106 16.42 -12.54 9.99
N ARG A 107 17.46 -11.85 9.52
CA ARG A 107 18.35 -11.05 10.39
C ARG A 107 17.59 -9.86 11.00
N THR A 108 16.88 -9.12 10.19
CA THR A 108 16.12 -7.95 10.63
C THR A 108 14.95 -8.35 11.52
N VAL A 109 14.22 -9.41 11.19
CA VAL A 109 13.17 -9.98 12.04
C VAL A 109 13.74 -10.35 13.42
N LYS A 110 14.85 -11.09 13.44
CA LYS A 110 15.53 -11.49 14.69
C LYS A 110 15.97 -10.26 15.51
N ASN A 111 16.58 -9.26 14.85
CA ASN A 111 17.05 -8.06 15.53
C ASN A 111 15.90 -7.29 16.17
N TYR A 112 14.74 -7.13 15.51
CA TYR A 112 13.56 -6.50 16.09
C TYR A 112 13.06 -7.28 17.31
N LEU A 113 12.97 -8.61 17.23
CA LEU A 113 12.50 -9.43 18.34
C LEU A 113 13.46 -9.38 19.55
N LEU A 114 14.77 -9.42 19.31
CA LEU A 114 15.78 -9.30 20.36
C LEU A 114 15.76 -7.91 21.00
N ALA A 115 15.71 -6.84 20.19
CA ALA A 115 15.67 -5.47 20.71
C ALA A 115 14.40 -5.22 21.56
N TYR A 116 13.27 -5.81 21.18
CA TYR A 116 12.05 -5.81 21.98
C TYR A 116 12.25 -6.58 23.30
N GLY A 117 12.82 -7.80 23.23
CA GLY A 117 13.09 -8.63 24.41
C GLY A 117 14.01 -7.96 25.44
N TYR A 118 14.95 -7.13 24.98
CA TYR A 118 15.81 -6.32 25.84
C TYR A 118 15.19 -4.98 26.29
N GLY A 119 13.95 -4.68 25.88
CA GLY A 119 13.27 -3.42 26.23
C GLY A 119 13.79 -2.18 25.48
N ASN A 120 14.62 -2.34 24.45
CA ASN A 120 15.22 -1.24 23.69
C ASN A 120 14.22 -0.57 22.71
N ILE A 121 13.19 -1.29 22.30
CA ILE A 121 12.15 -0.80 21.38
C ILE A 121 10.76 -1.21 21.85
N SER A 122 9.74 -0.43 21.47
CA SER A 122 8.34 -0.75 21.80
C SER A 122 7.77 -1.85 20.90
N LEU A 123 6.81 -2.62 21.42
CA LEU A 123 6.04 -3.59 20.62
C LEU A 123 5.39 -2.94 19.40
N ARG A 124 4.91 -1.70 19.55
CA ARG A 124 4.33 -0.94 18.44
C ARG A 124 5.31 -0.81 17.27
N LEU A 125 6.57 -0.51 17.53
CA LEU A 125 7.60 -0.37 16.50
C LEU A 125 7.87 -1.70 15.79
N VAL A 126 7.96 -2.81 16.56
CA VAL A 126 8.11 -4.16 15.99
C VAL A 126 6.95 -4.51 15.07
N VAL A 127 5.70 -4.31 15.54
CA VAL A 127 4.49 -4.61 14.76
C VAL A 127 4.41 -3.73 13.52
N LEU A 128 4.68 -2.42 13.63
CA LEU A 128 4.64 -1.53 12.47
C LEU A 128 5.63 -1.93 11.38
N ASN A 129 6.83 -2.38 11.74
CA ASN A 129 7.82 -2.80 10.75
C ASN A 129 7.50 -4.19 10.17
N LEU A 130 7.31 -5.20 11.01
CA LEU A 130 7.13 -6.58 10.53
C LEU A 130 5.75 -6.80 9.90
N ALA A 131 4.68 -6.43 10.60
CA ALA A 131 3.32 -6.55 10.08
C ALA A 131 3.04 -5.50 9.00
N GLY A 132 3.67 -4.33 9.08
CA GLY A 132 3.60 -3.30 8.05
C GLY A 132 4.06 -3.83 6.69
N ASN A 133 5.23 -4.45 6.62
CA ASN A 133 5.73 -5.06 5.40
C ASN A 133 4.82 -6.21 4.93
N LEU A 134 4.37 -7.09 5.84
CA LEU A 134 3.45 -8.17 5.48
C LEU A 134 2.14 -7.64 4.87
N ILE A 135 1.59 -6.55 5.37
CA ILE A 135 0.30 -5.99 4.95
C ILE A 135 0.46 -5.06 3.74
N ALA A 136 1.60 -4.39 3.59
CA ALA A 136 1.80 -3.37 2.57
C ALA A 136 1.51 -3.88 1.15
N PHE A 137 1.98 -5.07 0.80
CA PHE A 137 1.77 -5.67 -0.53
C PHE A 137 0.62 -6.69 -0.58
N ALA A 138 -0.03 -7.02 0.54
CA ALA A 138 -1.16 -7.95 0.57
C ALA A 138 -2.28 -7.60 -0.44
N PRO A 139 -2.71 -6.33 -0.63
CA PRO A 139 -3.72 -5.98 -1.61
C PRO A 139 -3.35 -6.32 -3.06
N MET A 140 -2.05 -6.46 -3.39
CA MET A 140 -1.61 -6.91 -4.73
C MET A 140 -2.13 -8.31 -5.06
N GLY A 141 -2.25 -9.21 -4.05
CA GLY A 141 -2.80 -10.55 -4.22
C GLY A 141 -4.24 -10.56 -4.76
N VAL A 142 -5.02 -9.50 -4.48
CA VAL A 142 -6.37 -9.32 -5.03
C VAL A 142 -6.35 -8.53 -6.33
N PHE A 143 -5.68 -7.37 -6.34
CA PHE A 143 -5.78 -6.44 -7.47
C PHE A 143 -5.16 -6.98 -8.75
N LEU A 144 -3.96 -7.56 -8.68
CA LEU A 144 -3.24 -8.01 -9.88
C LEU A 144 -3.98 -9.12 -10.62
N PRO A 145 -4.44 -10.23 -9.97
CA PRO A 145 -5.21 -11.27 -10.66
C PRO A 145 -6.60 -10.81 -11.12
N ALA A 146 -7.21 -9.84 -10.42
CA ALA A 146 -8.51 -9.29 -10.81
C ALA A 146 -8.43 -8.40 -12.05
N LEU A 147 -7.37 -7.62 -12.19
CA LEU A 147 -7.18 -6.65 -13.28
C LEU A 147 -6.47 -7.25 -14.49
N PHE A 148 -5.50 -8.15 -14.28
CA PHE A 148 -4.62 -8.69 -15.32
C PHE A 148 -4.71 -10.20 -15.39
N ARG A 149 -5.14 -10.74 -16.53
CA ARG A 149 -5.37 -12.19 -16.72
C ARG A 149 -4.10 -13.04 -16.53
N TRP A 150 -2.95 -12.56 -16.97
CA TRP A 150 -1.66 -13.24 -16.85
C TRP A 150 -1.18 -13.35 -15.40
N GLN A 151 -1.60 -12.44 -14.55
CA GLN A 151 -1.31 -12.44 -13.10
C GLN A 151 -2.09 -13.52 -12.31
N ARG A 152 -3.00 -14.24 -12.95
CA ARG A 152 -3.71 -15.38 -12.34
C ARG A 152 -2.86 -16.65 -12.24
N SER A 153 -1.71 -16.68 -12.92
CA SER A 153 -0.70 -17.71 -12.76
C SER A 153 0.19 -17.34 -11.58
N ILE A 154 0.32 -18.24 -10.59
CA ILE A 154 1.16 -18.04 -9.42
C ILE A 154 2.61 -17.74 -9.81
N PHE A 155 3.11 -18.36 -10.87
CA PHE A 155 4.45 -18.13 -11.39
C PHE A 155 4.65 -16.68 -11.84
N PHE A 156 3.78 -16.18 -12.74
CA PHE A 156 3.88 -14.81 -13.24
C PHE A 156 3.60 -13.77 -12.15
N PHE A 157 2.67 -14.06 -11.25
CA PHE A 157 2.38 -13.23 -10.09
C PHE A 157 3.61 -13.08 -9.19
N THR A 158 4.18 -14.21 -8.74
CA THR A 158 5.36 -14.21 -7.87
C THR A 158 6.55 -13.54 -8.53
N ALA A 159 6.84 -13.87 -9.80
CA ALA A 159 7.98 -13.30 -10.53
C ALA A 159 7.86 -11.78 -10.70
N SER A 160 6.69 -11.28 -11.13
CA SER A 160 6.47 -9.84 -11.31
C SER A 160 6.48 -9.09 -9.99
N LEU A 161 5.90 -9.66 -8.95
CA LEU A 161 5.86 -9.05 -7.62
C LEU A 161 7.25 -8.99 -6.99
N THR A 162 8.02 -10.09 -7.06
CA THR A 162 9.43 -10.11 -6.63
C THR A 162 10.23 -9.01 -7.32
N LEU A 163 10.11 -8.91 -8.64
CA LEU A 163 10.78 -7.85 -9.41
C LEU A 163 10.36 -6.45 -8.96
N SER A 164 9.05 -6.24 -8.71
CA SER A 164 8.54 -4.95 -8.27
C SER A 164 9.02 -4.57 -6.87
N ILE A 165 9.01 -5.51 -5.92
CA ILE A 165 9.50 -5.26 -4.56
C ILE A 165 11.01 -4.99 -4.59
N THR A 166 11.79 -5.80 -5.32
CA THR A 166 13.24 -5.58 -5.47
C THR A 166 13.52 -4.20 -6.07
N ALA A 167 12.76 -3.78 -7.08
CA ALA A 167 12.90 -2.45 -7.66
C ALA A 167 12.61 -1.33 -6.65
N VAL A 168 11.61 -1.51 -5.77
CA VAL A 168 11.32 -0.58 -4.66
C VAL A 168 12.50 -0.52 -3.69
N GLU A 169 13.02 -1.65 -3.24
CA GLU A 169 14.18 -1.72 -2.33
C GLU A 169 15.42 -1.01 -2.92
N VAL A 170 15.71 -1.24 -4.20
CA VAL A 170 16.82 -0.55 -4.89
C VAL A 170 16.57 0.96 -4.97
N LEU A 171 15.33 1.38 -5.28
CA LEU A 171 14.98 2.80 -5.31
C LEU A 171 15.07 3.46 -3.94
N GLN A 172 14.72 2.75 -2.86
CA GLN A 172 14.83 3.25 -1.49
C GLN A 172 16.29 3.50 -1.08
N ILE A 173 17.22 2.61 -1.45
CA ILE A 173 18.66 2.89 -1.29
C ILE A 173 19.04 4.13 -2.10
N TYR A 174 18.71 4.16 -3.38
CA TYR A 174 19.11 5.23 -4.27
C TYR A 174 18.60 6.60 -3.83
N THR A 175 17.40 6.67 -3.28
CA THR A 175 16.78 7.89 -2.75
C THR A 175 17.16 8.19 -1.30
N GLY A 176 17.80 7.24 -0.60
CA GLY A 176 18.12 7.35 0.83
C GLY A 176 16.89 7.30 1.74
N THR A 177 15.76 6.77 1.25
CA THR A 177 14.50 6.70 2.01
C THR A 177 14.33 5.40 2.78
N GLY A 178 15.25 4.45 2.64
CA GLY A 178 15.20 3.15 3.31
C GLY A 178 16.46 2.33 3.10
N SER A 179 16.45 1.10 3.59
CA SER A 179 17.49 0.08 3.41
C SER A 179 17.01 -0.99 2.43
N CYS A 180 17.95 -1.65 1.73
CA CYS A 180 17.61 -2.87 0.97
C CYS A 180 17.71 -4.07 1.89
N ASP A 181 16.57 -4.65 2.20
CA ASP A 181 16.48 -5.73 3.16
C ASP A 181 15.75 -6.94 2.57
N VAL A 182 16.42 -8.08 2.54
CA VAL A 182 15.81 -9.32 2.06
C VAL A 182 14.61 -9.75 2.90
N ASP A 183 14.56 -9.36 4.18
CA ASP A 183 13.41 -9.66 5.05
C ASP A 183 12.18 -8.86 4.61
N ASP A 184 12.35 -7.62 4.14
CA ASP A 184 11.26 -6.82 3.58
C ASP A 184 10.73 -7.48 2.30
N LEU A 185 11.60 -7.98 1.42
CA LEU A 185 11.18 -8.76 0.25
C LEU A 185 10.38 -10.01 0.66
N ILE A 186 10.87 -10.77 1.64
CA ILE A 186 10.22 -12.01 2.10
C ILE A 186 8.84 -11.69 2.70
N LEU A 187 8.74 -10.70 3.59
CA LEU A 187 7.50 -10.34 4.26
C LEU A 187 6.46 -9.77 3.29
N ASN A 188 6.88 -8.86 2.41
CA ASN A 188 6.00 -8.26 1.40
C ASN A 188 5.45 -9.31 0.42
N LEU A 189 6.32 -10.21 -0.06
CA LEU A 189 5.92 -11.31 -0.95
C LEU A 189 5.00 -12.30 -0.24
N ALA A 190 5.33 -12.69 1.00
CA ALA A 190 4.49 -13.58 1.81
C ALA A 190 3.10 -12.99 2.02
N GLY A 191 3.00 -11.71 2.38
CA GLY A 191 1.72 -11.03 2.57
C GLY A 191 0.84 -11.04 1.32
N ALA A 192 1.43 -10.78 0.16
CA ALA A 192 0.70 -10.82 -1.11
C ALA A 192 0.27 -12.24 -1.51
N LEU A 193 1.11 -13.25 -1.26
CA LEU A 193 0.81 -14.66 -1.55
C LEU A 193 -0.28 -15.23 -0.63
N LEU A 194 -0.36 -14.77 0.63
CA LEU A 194 -1.41 -15.18 1.56
C LEU A 194 -2.81 -14.77 1.11
N VAL A 195 -2.91 -13.74 0.26
CA VAL A 195 -4.19 -13.18 -0.21
C VAL A 195 -4.48 -13.55 -1.68
N PHE A 196 -3.48 -14.05 -2.41
CA PHE A 196 -3.60 -14.52 -3.80
C PHE A 196 -4.53 -15.74 -3.89
#